data_8d8ac3da5ec9c90d99625feeffddfe6a
#
_entry.id   8d8ac3da5ec9c90d99625feeffddfe6a
#
_cell.length_a   1.000
_cell.length_b   1.000
_cell.length_c   1.000
_cell.angle_alpha   90.00
_cell.angle_beta   90.00
_cell.angle_gamma   90.00
#
_symmetry.space_group_name_H-M   'P 1'
#
loop_
_entity.id
_entity.type
_entity.pdbx_description
1 polymer ?
#
loop_
_entity_poly.entity_id
_entity_poly.type
_entity_poly.pdbx_seq_one_letter_code
_entity_poly.pdbx_strand_id
1 'polypeptide(L)'
;SPSIFSTITSTGGGGGGGAGATNARSGGSGGGAAGGIPCGGTVGAGNTPSVSPPQGSPGGQGAGTAPAGGGGGAIDPGSAGAPGTAGAGGDGATNNIDGSSTDRAGGGSGSNGTGTGNGSNPFGGGGTGSGVPGTAGTTNKGGGGGGAYTPYNGGAGGSGIVIIRYKFQ
;
A
#
# COMPACT_ATOMS: atom_id res chain seq x y z
N SER A 1 4.96 5.12 -11.00
CA SER A 1 4.66 5.29 -12.44
C SER A 1 3.66 4.23 -12.88
N PRO A 2 2.78 4.53 -13.84
CA PRO A 2 1.86 3.56 -14.41
C PRO A 2 2.58 2.51 -15.27
N SER A 3 1.97 1.33 -15.40
CA SER A 3 2.35 0.32 -16.38
C SER A 3 1.34 0.33 -17.51
N ILE A 4 1.82 0.32 -18.76
CA ILE A 4 0.97 0.44 -19.95
C ILE A 4 1.22 -0.75 -20.86
N PHE A 5 0.15 -1.41 -21.28
CA PHE A 5 0.18 -2.44 -22.30
C PHE A 5 -0.94 -2.16 -23.31
N SER A 6 -0.59 -1.73 -24.53
CA SER A 6 -1.53 -1.27 -25.55
C SER A 6 -2.43 -0.13 -25.00
N THR A 7 -3.74 -0.34 -24.93
CA THR A 7 -4.72 0.60 -24.39
C THR A 7 -5.00 0.42 -22.90
N ILE A 8 -4.39 -0.60 -22.27
CA ILE A 8 -4.61 -0.91 -20.85
C ILE A 8 -3.57 -0.17 -20.03
N THR A 9 -4.01 0.67 -19.10
CA THR A 9 -3.15 1.40 -18.17
C THR A 9 -3.43 0.94 -16.75
N SER A 10 -2.42 0.41 -16.06
CA SER A 10 -2.45 0.14 -14.63
C SER A 10 -1.75 1.29 -13.91
N THR A 11 -2.50 2.02 -13.10
CA THR A 11 -1.97 3.17 -12.37
C THR A 11 -1.10 2.70 -11.21
N GLY A 12 0.02 3.37 -10.99
CA GLY A 12 0.87 3.12 -9.82
C GLY A 12 0.15 3.40 -8.51
N GLY A 13 0.55 2.75 -7.45
CA GLY A 13 0.01 2.97 -6.11
C GLY A 13 0.33 4.37 -5.57
N GLY A 14 -0.54 4.91 -4.72
CA GLY A 14 -0.35 6.18 -4.02
C GLY A 14 0.71 6.08 -2.91
N GLY A 15 1.43 7.17 -2.67
CA GLY A 15 2.37 7.27 -1.57
C GLY A 15 1.67 7.50 -0.23
N GLY A 16 2.23 6.95 0.85
CA GLY A 16 1.75 7.21 2.20
C GLY A 16 1.96 8.67 2.64
N GLY A 17 1.19 9.12 3.62
CA GLY A 17 1.39 10.40 4.29
C GLY A 17 2.70 10.41 5.10
N GLY A 18 3.34 11.56 5.16
CA GLY A 18 4.60 11.77 5.90
C GLY A 18 4.39 12.51 7.22
N ALA A 19 5.48 12.69 7.98
CA ALA A 19 5.46 13.49 9.21
C ALA A 19 4.92 14.91 8.96
N GLY A 20 4.27 15.47 10.00
CA GLY A 20 3.65 16.79 9.90
C GLY A 20 2.25 16.79 9.25
N ALA A 21 1.53 15.68 9.37
CA ALA A 21 0.14 15.55 8.87
C ALA A 21 -0.04 15.75 7.36
N THR A 22 0.97 15.37 6.56
CA THR A 22 0.85 15.43 5.12
C THR A 22 -0.13 14.37 4.61
N ASN A 23 -0.93 14.77 3.63
CA ASN A 23 -1.92 13.90 3.00
C ASN A 23 -1.24 12.74 2.26
N ALA A 24 -1.80 11.57 2.38
CA ALA A 24 -1.46 10.45 1.53
C ALA A 24 -1.90 10.71 0.09
N ARG A 25 -1.26 10.07 -0.87
CA ARG A 25 -1.54 10.23 -2.30
C ARG A 25 -2.47 9.13 -2.79
N SER A 26 -3.40 9.56 -3.66
CA SER A 26 -4.26 8.64 -4.41
C SER A 26 -3.49 7.92 -5.54
N GLY A 27 -4.01 6.77 -5.96
CA GLY A 27 -3.41 5.98 -7.04
C GLY A 27 -4.28 4.79 -7.42
N GLY A 28 -3.73 3.79 -8.09
CA GLY A 28 -4.42 2.51 -8.31
C GLY A 28 -4.87 1.91 -6.99
N SER A 29 -3.96 1.83 -6.01
CA SER A 29 -4.29 1.68 -4.58
C SER A 29 -3.84 2.95 -3.86
N GLY A 30 -4.59 3.41 -2.86
CA GLY A 30 -4.30 4.64 -2.12
C GLY A 30 -3.27 4.44 -1.02
N GLY A 31 -2.51 5.49 -0.68
CA GLY A 31 -1.59 5.50 0.44
C GLY A 31 -2.30 5.63 1.79
N GLY A 32 -1.74 5.05 2.85
CA GLY A 32 -2.19 5.24 4.23
C GLY A 32 -1.86 6.62 4.77
N ALA A 33 -2.74 7.19 5.58
CA ALA A 33 -2.52 8.49 6.20
C ALA A 33 -1.51 8.42 7.34
N ALA A 34 -0.73 9.48 7.52
CA ALA A 34 0.13 9.63 8.68
C ALA A 34 -0.67 9.76 9.97
N GLY A 35 -0.12 9.23 11.06
CA GLY A 35 -0.55 9.60 12.40
C GLY A 35 0.02 10.96 12.80
N GLY A 36 -0.54 11.61 13.80
CA GLY A 36 -0.07 12.89 14.30
C GLY A 36 -1.16 13.74 14.97
N ILE A 37 -0.74 14.73 15.78
CA ILE A 37 -1.66 15.72 16.36
C ILE A 37 -1.33 17.09 15.77
N PRO A 38 -2.31 17.89 15.34
CA PRO A 38 -3.72 17.54 15.16
C PRO A 38 -3.91 16.51 14.05
N CYS A 39 -4.94 15.68 14.17
CA CYS A 39 -5.24 14.51 13.35
C CYS A 39 -4.56 14.49 11.99
N GLY A 40 -3.81 13.42 11.74
CA GLY A 40 -2.99 13.25 10.56
C GLY A 40 -3.71 13.48 9.23
N GLY A 41 -2.93 13.49 8.15
CA GLY A 41 -3.42 13.78 6.82
C GLY A 41 -4.56 12.90 6.35
N THR A 42 -5.15 13.24 5.22
CA THR A 42 -6.20 12.44 4.57
C THR A 42 -5.63 11.17 3.95
N VAL A 43 -6.44 10.14 3.90
CA VAL A 43 -6.10 8.88 3.18
C VAL A 43 -6.00 9.13 1.68
N GLY A 44 -5.16 8.37 1.01
CA GLY A 44 -5.14 8.33 -0.44
C GLY A 44 -6.33 7.49 -0.95
N ALA A 45 -7.05 8.00 -1.93
CA ALA A 45 -8.09 7.23 -2.61
C ALA A 45 -7.47 6.14 -3.50
N GLY A 46 -8.10 4.98 -3.53
CA GLY A 46 -7.84 3.94 -4.52
C GLY A 46 -8.60 4.20 -5.82
N ASN A 47 -8.37 3.37 -6.83
CA ASN A 47 -9.01 3.45 -8.13
C ASN A 47 -9.00 4.87 -8.73
N THR A 48 -7.83 5.51 -8.72
CA THR A 48 -7.64 6.86 -9.23
C THR A 48 -6.62 6.86 -10.37
N PRO A 49 -6.96 7.26 -11.62
CA PRO A 49 -8.32 7.61 -12.05
C PRO A 49 -9.31 6.44 -11.95
N SER A 50 -10.60 6.76 -11.82
CA SER A 50 -11.64 5.73 -11.69
C SER A 50 -11.80 4.93 -12.97
N VAL A 51 -11.70 3.62 -12.85
CA VAL A 51 -11.89 2.65 -13.96
C VAL A 51 -12.74 1.47 -13.48
N SER A 52 -13.25 0.70 -14.42
CA SER A 52 -14.00 -0.53 -14.15
C SER A 52 -13.37 -1.70 -14.93
N PRO A 53 -13.00 -2.83 -14.27
CA PRO A 53 -13.06 -3.04 -12.82
C PRO A 53 -12.08 -2.13 -12.05
N PRO A 54 -12.29 -1.91 -10.74
CA PRO A 54 -11.42 -1.09 -9.92
C PRO A 54 -9.96 -1.61 -9.89
N GLN A 55 -8.99 -0.69 -9.84
CA GLN A 55 -7.56 -1.03 -9.78
C GLN A 55 -7.04 -1.29 -8.37
N GLY A 56 -7.79 -0.90 -7.34
CA GLY A 56 -7.41 -1.08 -5.95
C GLY A 56 -8.23 -0.23 -5.00
N SER A 57 -7.92 -0.32 -3.72
CA SER A 57 -8.68 0.18 -2.60
C SER A 57 -8.00 1.39 -1.92
N PRO A 58 -8.73 2.21 -1.13
CA PRO A 58 -8.12 3.34 -0.42
C PRO A 58 -7.18 2.89 0.70
N GLY A 59 -6.33 3.80 1.16
CA GLY A 59 -5.54 3.60 2.37
C GLY A 59 -6.35 3.74 3.66
N GLY A 60 -5.76 3.35 4.78
CA GLY A 60 -6.29 3.50 6.13
C GLY A 60 -5.97 4.85 6.76
N GLN A 61 -6.78 5.29 7.71
CA GLN A 61 -6.57 6.52 8.48
C GLN A 61 -5.47 6.35 9.52
N GLY A 62 -4.67 7.36 9.74
CA GLY A 62 -3.76 7.41 10.88
C GLY A 62 -4.46 7.73 12.20
N ALA A 63 -3.90 7.28 13.31
CA ALA A 63 -4.41 7.60 14.65
C ALA A 63 -3.63 8.73 15.33
N GLY A 64 -4.26 9.42 16.26
CA GLY A 64 -3.89 10.69 16.88
C GLY A 64 -2.42 10.98 17.17
N THR A 65 -1.65 10.15 17.88
CA THR A 65 -0.32 10.56 18.35
C THR A 65 0.86 10.04 17.55
N ALA A 66 0.77 8.92 16.85
CA ALA A 66 1.85 8.39 16.05
C ALA A 66 1.48 7.30 15.02
N PRO A 67 0.54 6.35 15.28
CA PRO A 67 0.32 5.25 14.37
C PRO A 67 -0.24 5.70 13.02
N ALA A 68 0.46 5.37 11.95
CA ALA A 68 0.01 5.58 10.58
C ALA A 68 -0.95 4.46 10.15
N GLY A 69 -1.87 4.77 9.24
CA GLY A 69 -2.70 3.78 8.54
C GLY A 69 -1.90 2.99 7.51
N GLY A 70 -2.38 1.83 7.14
CA GLY A 70 -1.82 1.03 6.06
C GLY A 70 -2.24 1.53 4.67
N GLY A 71 -1.50 1.20 3.64
CA GLY A 71 -1.88 1.44 2.25
C GLY A 71 -2.95 0.47 1.80
N GLY A 72 -3.78 0.86 0.81
CA GLY A 72 -4.78 -0.02 0.21
C GLY A 72 -4.14 -1.14 -0.61
N GLY A 73 -4.79 -2.28 -0.65
CA GLY A 73 -4.46 -3.39 -1.54
C GLY A 73 -5.33 -3.42 -2.79
N ALA A 74 -5.19 -4.47 -3.57
CA ALA A 74 -6.03 -4.67 -4.76
C ALA A 74 -7.49 -4.94 -4.40
N ILE A 75 -7.74 -5.65 -3.30
CA ILE A 75 -9.08 -6.06 -2.86
C ILE A 75 -9.56 -5.20 -1.71
N ASP A 76 -8.78 -5.10 -0.64
CA ASP A 76 -9.19 -4.48 0.60
C ASP A 76 -8.53 -3.13 0.88
N PRO A 77 -9.22 -2.22 1.54
CA PRO A 77 -8.61 -1.00 2.03
C PRO A 77 -7.55 -1.29 3.10
N GLY A 78 -6.62 -0.37 3.24
CA GLY A 78 -5.69 -0.39 4.36
C GLY A 78 -6.42 -0.19 5.68
N SER A 79 -5.96 -0.85 6.75
CA SER A 79 -6.50 -0.68 8.08
C SER A 79 -6.08 0.66 8.68
N ALA A 80 -6.94 1.24 9.50
CA ALA A 80 -6.58 2.40 10.29
C ALA A 80 -5.54 2.04 11.36
N GLY A 81 -4.70 3.01 11.70
CA GLY A 81 -3.85 2.91 12.89
C GLY A 81 -4.72 2.99 14.16
N ALA A 82 -4.23 2.39 15.22
CA ALA A 82 -4.84 2.44 16.56
C ALA A 82 -3.78 2.77 17.61
N PRO A 83 -4.14 3.22 18.83
CA PRO A 83 -3.16 3.51 19.87
C PRO A 83 -2.17 2.35 20.07
N GLY A 84 -0.88 2.60 19.85
CA GLY A 84 0.18 1.60 19.97
C GLY A 84 0.32 0.63 18.77
N THR A 85 -0.54 0.68 17.77
CA THR A 85 -0.51 -0.25 16.64
C THR A 85 -0.71 0.48 15.32
N ALA A 86 0.22 0.30 14.39
CA ALA A 86 0.06 0.81 13.03
C ALA A 86 -0.99 -0.01 12.25
N GLY A 87 -1.60 0.63 11.26
CA GLY A 87 -2.54 -0.04 10.37
C GLY A 87 -1.85 -1.06 9.46
N ALA A 88 -2.49 -2.21 9.27
CA ALA A 88 -2.07 -3.18 8.26
C ALA A 88 -2.36 -2.67 6.85
N GLY A 89 -1.56 -3.09 5.88
CA GLY A 89 -1.89 -2.89 4.48
C GLY A 89 -3.11 -3.72 4.08
N GLY A 90 -3.84 -3.29 3.06
CA GLY A 90 -4.96 -4.03 2.48
C GLY A 90 -4.49 -5.25 1.67
N ASP A 91 -5.35 -6.23 1.55
CA ASP A 91 -5.05 -7.48 0.86
C ASP A 91 -4.90 -7.31 -0.65
N GLY A 92 -3.96 -8.06 -1.20
CA GLY A 92 -3.76 -8.20 -2.63
C GLY A 92 -4.74 -9.18 -3.25
N ALA A 93 -4.73 -9.25 -4.58
CA ALA A 93 -5.54 -10.19 -5.34
C ALA A 93 -4.75 -11.46 -5.65
N THR A 94 -5.41 -12.60 -5.43
CA THR A 94 -4.89 -13.91 -5.84
C THR A 94 -5.27 -14.20 -7.29
N ASN A 95 -4.31 -14.65 -8.08
CA ASN A 95 -4.58 -15.17 -9.41
C ASN A 95 -3.64 -16.33 -9.77
N ASN A 96 -4.00 -17.10 -10.79
CA ASN A 96 -3.24 -18.26 -11.28
C ASN A 96 -2.87 -18.13 -12.77
N ILE A 97 -2.76 -16.92 -13.27
CA ILE A 97 -2.50 -16.68 -14.70
C ILE A 97 -1.18 -17.29 -15.17
N ASP A 98 -0.19 -17.37 -14.28
CA ASP A 98 1.13 -17.97 -14.51
C ASP A 98 1.20 -19.48 -14.18
N GLY A 99 0.08 -20.10 -13.86
CA GLY A 99 0.00 -21.53 -13.49
C GLY A 99 0.17 -21.81 -12.00
N SER A 100 0.48 -20.79 -11.20
CA SER A 100 0.62 -20.90 -9.74
C SER A 100 -0.33 -19.91 -9.05
N SER A 101 -0.90 -20.31 -7.91
CA SER A 101 -1.70 -19.37 -7.10
C SER A 101 -0.76 -18.35 -6.47
N THR A 102 -0.86 -17.11 -6.90
CA THR A 102 0.05 -16.03 -6.47
C THR A 102 -0.75 -14.79 -6.08
N ASP A 103 -0.47 -14.28 -4.87
CA ASP A 103 -1.04 -13.02 -4.40
C ASP A 103 -0.19 -11.86 -4.88
N ARG A 104 -0.85 -10.79 -5.38
CA ARG A 104 -0.23 -9.59 -5.94
C ARG A 104 -0.94 -8.33 -5.47
N ALA A 105 -0.23 -7.23 -5.50
CA ALA A 105 -0.75 -5.90 -5.21
C ALA A 105 -1.33 -5.71 -3.80
N GLY A 106 -0.68 -6.28 -2.78
CA GLY A 106 -1.00 -5.99 -1.37
C GLY A 106 -0.49 -4.61 -0.95
N GLY A 107 -1.20 -3.96 -0.03
CA GLY A 107 -0.79 -2.70 0.57
C GLY A 107 0.41 -2.85 1.51
N GLY A 108 1.23 -1.82 1.65
CA GLY A 108 2.24 -1.76 2.70
C GLY A 108 1.63 -1.37 4.04
N SER A 109 2.15 -1.89 5.14
CA SER A 109 1.67 -1.49 6.47
C SER A 109 2.19 -0.13 6.91
N GLY A 110 1.47 0.54 7.80
CA GLY A 110 1.89 1.78 8.44
C GLY A 110 3.06 1.58 9.42
N SER A 111 3.46 2.66 10.09
CA SER A 111 4.45 2.67 11.18
C SER A 111 3.86 3.35 12.41
N ASN A 112 4.28 2.93 13.61
CA ASN A 112 3.81 3.54 14.87
C ASN A 112 4.88 4.39 15.58
N GLY A 113 6.04 4.55 15.00
CA GLY A 113 7.09 5.40 15.54
C GLY A 113 7.90 4.85 16.71
N THR A 114 7.46 3.78 17.34
CA THR A 114 8.15 3.19 18.51
C THR A 114 8.87 1.88 18.19
N GLY A 115 8.77 1.40 16.96
CA GLY A 115 9.33 0.10 16.55
C GLY A 115 8.56 -1.11 17.07
N THR A 116 7.52 -0.90 17.87
CA THR A 116 6.61 -1.94 18.35
C THR A 116 5.22 -1.70 17.79
N GLY A 117 4.40 -2.74 17.67
CA GLY A 117 3.04 -2.63 17.17
C GLY A 117 2.94 -2.22 15.70
N ASN A 118 3.88 -2.60 14.89
CA ASN A 118 3.83 -2.37 13.45
C ASN A 118 2.69 -3.17 12.81
N GLY A 119 2.01 -2.54 11.85
CA GLY A 119 0.97 -3.20 11.10
C GLY A 119 1.50 -4.46 10.38
N SER A 120 0.70 -5.51 10.37
CA SER A 120 1.04 -6.72 9.63
C SER A 120 1.06 -6.46 8.12
N ASN A 121 1.83 -7.26 7.41
CA ASN A 121 1.89 -7.23 5.95
C ASN A 121 0.96 -8.32 5.41
N PRO A 122 -0.15 -7.96 4.77
CA PRO A 122 -1.06 -8.94 4.22
C PRO A 122 -0.54 -9.53 2.90
N PHE A 123 -1.30 -10.43 2.35
CA PHE A 123 -1.02 -11.11 1.09
C PHE A 123 -0.82 -10.12 -0.07
N GLY A 124 0.06 -10.47 -0.99
CA GLY A 124 0.30 -9.69 -2.20
C GLY A 124 1.62 -8.92 -2.24
N GLY A 125 2.50 -9.17 -1.28
CA GLY A 125 3.89 -8.68 -1.30
C GLY A 125 4.07 -7.22 -0.91
N GLY A 126 3.19 -6.65 -0.09
CA GLY A 126 3.41 -5.33 0.51
C GLY A 126 4.57 -5.34 1.51
N GLY A 127 5.25 -4.20 1.67
CA GLY A 127 6.33 -4.02 2.64
C GLY A 127 5.82 -3.85 4.06
N THR A 128 6.63 -4.21 5.06
CA THR A 128 6.31 -4.00 6.47
C THR A 128 6.76 -2.64 6.96
N GLY A 129 5.92 -1.98 7.74
CA GLY A 129 6.30 -0.76 8.48
C GLY A 129 7.06 -1.12 9.76
N SER A 130 8.03 -0.30 10.12
CA SER A 130 8.83 -0.50 11.33
C SER A 130 9.24 0.84 11.94
N GLY A 131 9.81 0.82 13.15
CA GLY A 131 10.46 1.98 13.76
C GLY A 131 11.85 2.30 13.19
N VAL A 132 12.29 1.54 12.23
CA VAL A 132 13.48 1.68 11.38
C VAL A 132 13.03 1.92 9.94
N PRO A 133 13.90 2.02 8.93
CA PRO A 133 13.48 2.16 7.54
C PRO A 133 12.41 1.13 7.16
N GLY A 134 11.36 1.58 6.50
CA GLY A 134 10.31 0.69 6.00
C GLY A 134 10.86 -0.28 4.96
N THR A 135 10.36 -1.51 4.93
CA THR A 135 10.79 -2.48 3.93
C THR A 135 10.12 -2.22 2.58
N ALA A 136 10.82 -2.52 1.50
CA ALA A 136 10.27 -2.44 0.17
C ALA A 136 9.20 -3.53 -0.07
N GLY A 137 8.25 -3.24 -0.93
CA GLY A 137 7.33 -4.24 -1.48
C GLY A 137 8.09 -5.28 -2.31
N THR A 138 7.54 -6.48 -2.38
CA THR A 138 8.16 -7.60 -3.10
C THR A 138 8.20 -7.34 -4.61
N THR A 139 9.35 -7.62 -5.22
CA THR A 139 9.55 -7.52 -6.68
C THR A 139 8.55 -8.39 -7.45
N ASN A 140 8.05 -7.88 -8.57
CA ASN A 140 7.10 -8.54 -9.47
C ASN A 140 5.74 -8.87 -8.85
N LYS A 141 5.44 -8.27 -7.69
CA LYS A 141 4.13 -8.39 -7.06
C LYS A 141 3.33 -7.08 -7.04
N GLY A 142 3.96 -5.95 -7.31
CA GLY A 142 3.30 -4.65 -7.34
C GLY A 142 2.75 -4.19 -5.98
N GLY A 143 3.25 -4.74 -4.89
CA GLY A 143 2.83 -4.38 -3.54
C GLY A 143 3.37 -3.01 -3.10
N GLY A 144 2.70 -2.36 -2.15
CA GLY A 144 3.16 -1.11 -1.55
C GLY A 144 4.40 -1.29 -0.67
N GLY A 145 5.19 -0.25 -0.48
CA GLY A 145 6.26 -0.24 0.53
C GLY A 145 5.72 0.03 1.93
N GLY A 146 6.40 -0.47 2.94
CA GLY A 146 6.07 -0.24 4.35
C GLY A 146 6.37 1.19 4.79
N GLY A 147 5.61 1.70 5.74
CA GLY A 147 5.84 3.00 6.37
C GLY A 147 7.10 3.02 7.23
N ALA A 148 7.59 4.22 7.52
CA ALA A 148 8.65 4.45 8.49
C ALA A 148 8.32 5.66 9.34
N TYR A 149 9.06 5.83 10.42
CA TYR A 149 8.98 6.99 11.30
C TYR A 149 10.29 7.81 11.21
N THR A 150 10.16 9.14 11.38
CA THR A 150 11.31 10.06 11.37
C THR A 150 12.43 9.57 12.30
N PRO A 151 13.71 9.58 11.89
CA PRO A 151 14.23 10.17 10.64
C PRO A 151 14.29 9.24 9.43
N TYR A 152 13.65 8.09 9.46
CA TYR A 152 13.77 7.08 8.42
C TYR A 152 12.79 7.29 7.27
N ASN A 153 13.12 6.72 6.11
CA ASN A 153 12.26 6.74 4.93
C ASN A 153 11.41 5.47 4.85
N GLY A 154 10.19 5.63 4.35
CA GLY A 154 9.34 4.50 3.97
C GLY A 154 9.98 3.66 2.86
N GLY A 155 9.60 2.40 2.82
CA GLY A 155 10.05 1.47 1.79
C GLY A 155 9.51 1.84 0.41
N ALA A 156 10.26 1.52 -0.64
CA ALA A 156 9.77 1.64 -2.01
C ALA A 156 8.67 0.62 -2.29
N GLY A 157 7.74 0.94 -3.18
CA GLY A 157 6.82 -0.06 -3.71
C GLY A 157 7.55 -1.13 -4.53
N GLY A 158 7.04 -2.35 -4.51
CA GLY A 158 7.55 -3.44 -5.35
C GLY A 158 7.25 -3.19 -6.82
N SER A 159 8.12 -3.67 -7.71
CA SER A 159 7.85 -3.63 -9.14
C SER A 159 6.58 -4.44 -9.47
N GLY A 160 5.84 -3.96 -10.47
CA GLY A 160 4.76 -4.73 -11.08
C GLY A 160 5.28 -5.76 -12.06
N ILE A 161 4.36 -6.54 -12.62
CA ILE A 161 4.63 -7.54 -13.65
C ILE A 161 3.49 -7.50 -14.69
N VAL A 162 3.81 -7.74 -15.95
CA VAL A 162 2.82 -8.01 -17.00
C VAL A 162 2.93 -9.47 -17.38
N ILE A 163 1.80 -10.20 -17.29
CA ILE A 163 1.73 -11.61 -17.65
C ILE A 163 0.71 -11.75 -18.77
N ILE A 164 1.12 -12.34 -19.88
CA ILE A 164 0.26 -12.61 -21.03
C ILE A 164 0.11 -14.12 -21.18
N ARG A 165 -1.13 -14.59 -21.14
CA ARG A 165 -1.45 -15.99 -21.40
C ARG A 165 -2.38 -16.07 -22.60
N TYR A 166 -1.99 -16.84 -23.58
CA TYR A 166 -2.80 -17.10 -24.77
C TYR A 166 -2.97 -18.61 -24.99
N LYS A 167 -4.07 -18.96 -25.64
CA LYS A 167 -4.31 -20.34 -26.01
C LYS A 167 -3.52 -20.63 -27.30
N PHE A 168 -2.67 -21.65 -27.24
CA PHE A 168 -2.02 -22.17 -28.43
C PHE A 168 -3.04 -22.99 -29.23
N GLN A 169 -3.17 -22.70 -30.52
CA GLN A 169 -4.00 -23.46 -31.46
C GLN A 169 -3.12 -24.39 -32.27
#